data_1563c2234e3dddc9d442fa004c14500e
#
_entry.id   1563c2234e3dddc9d442fa004c14500e
#
_cell.length_a   1.000
_cell.length_b   1.000
_cell.length_c   1.000
_cell.angle_alpha   90.00
_cell.angle_beta   90.00
_cell.angle_gamma   90.00
#
_symmetry.space_group_name_H-M   'P 1'
#
loop_
_entity.id
_entity.type
_entity.pdbx_description
1 polymer ?
#
loop_
_entity_poly.entity_id
_entity_poly.type
_entity_poly.pdbx_seq_one_letter_code
_entity_poly.pdbx_strand_id
1 'polypeptide(L)'
;MCVAEVVGMLSFATFPALLPTFLHDWSLTATAAGWLSGLFFAGYMLAVPLLAGLTDRYDARRIFLASALLTVAATLAFAFLATDFWTAVPLRVIAGASLAGTHMPGLRALTDRIQVASQPRAVSFYTASFSVGASGSYLFAGLVNEWLDWHWAVALSAIGPGLYFLAVLILLRPKPLTGDAITPWAALFDFRPVLRNREAMAYILAYAAHNWELFGYRSWIVAFLTFSLSLQPDPDVGIISVTAIAAALNLLGLPSSVIGNEIATRFGRRRVVTTIMALSAVIGVLVGLSPSLPYMAVVALLALYAATITGESSPVTTDTVVAAPTERKDAAMAMHSFLGFAFAFLGSLAPGIALDRFGGTSSAFAWGLAFIVMALGVAMGPVALFALAKGRSR
;
A
#
# COMPACT_ATOMS: atom_id res chain seq x y z
N MET A 1 -17.27 10.13 -5.14
CA MET A 1 -15.84 9.92 -4.75
C MET A 1 -15.56 8.46 -4.39
N CYS A 2 -16.24 7.83 -3.42
CA CYS A 2 -15.90 6.44 -3.00
C CYS A 2 -15.98 5.41 -4.15
N VAL A 3 -17.07 5.39 -4.92
CA VAL A 3 -17.19 4.48 -6.09
C VAL A 3 -16.11 4.78 -7.13
N ALA A 4 -15.83 6.07 -7.35
CA ALA A 4 -14.78 6.50 -8.23
C ALA A 4 -13.40 6.02 -7.75
N GLU A 5 -13.12 6.07 -6.42
CA GLU A 5 -11.88 5.55 -5.83
C GLU A 5 -11.73 4.03 -6.07
N VAL A 6 -12.79 3.24 -5.82
CA VAL A 6 -12.77 1.78 -6.10
C VAL A 6 -12.37 1.51 -7.54
N VAL A 7 -13.02 2.18 -8.47
CA VAL A 7 -12.77 1.98 -9.91
C VAL A 7 -11.40 2.52 -10.31
N GLY A 8 -11.00 3.67 -9.76
CA GLY A 8 -9.70 4.29 -10.02
C GLY A 8 -8.50 3.43 -9.60
N MET A 9 -8.67 2.59 -8.56
CA MET A 9 -7.63 1.68 -8.10
C MET A 9 -7.39 0.47 -9.01
N LEU A 10 -8.12 0.31 -10.12
CA LEU A 10 -8.03 -0.88 -10.97
C LEU A 10 -6.61 -1.14 -11.52
N SER A 11 -5.80 -0.10 -11.70
CA SER A 11 -4.41 -0.20 -12.15
C SER A 11 -3.37 -0.35 -11.00
N PHE A 12 -3.81 -0.27 -9.73
CA PHE A 12 -2.91 -0.21 -8.58
C PHE A 12 -2.02 -1.45 -8.42
N ALA A 13 -2.62 -2.62 -8.46
CA ALA A 13 -1.96 -3.89 -8.17
C ALA A 13 -1.67 -4.73 -9.44
N THR A 14 -1.79 -4.16 -10.64
CA THR A 14 -1.53 -4.91 -11.89
C THR A 14 -0.11 -5.49 -11.93
N PHE A 15 0.90 -4.72 -11.54
CA PHE A 15 2.28 -5.20 -11.54
C PHE A 15 2.49 -6.38 -10.55
N PRO A 16 2.16 -6.28 -9.25
CA PRO A 16 2.32 -7.41 -8.34
C PRO A 16 1.37 -8.59 -8.65
N ALA A 17 0.21 -8.35 -9.25
CA ALA A 17 -0.68 -9.42 -9.70
C ALA A 17 -0.09 -10.24 -10.85
N LEU A 18 0.68 -9.58 -11.73
CA LEU A 18 1.33 -10.17 -12.89
C LEU A 18 2.82 -10.42 -12.68
N LEU A 19 3.30 -10.33 -11.45
CA LEU A 19 4.73 -10.48 -11.13
C LEU A 19 5.35 -11.78 -11.66
N PRO A 20 4.70 -12.97 -11.55
CA PRO A 20 5.24 -14.20 -12.14
C PRO A 20 5.46 -14.09 -13.65
N THR A 21 4.54 -13.44 -14.37
CA THR A 21 4.65 -13.20 -15.82
C THR A 21 5.87 -12.33 -16.13
N PHE A 22 6.06 -11.20 -15.43
CA PHE A 22 7.21 -10.32 -15.65
C PHE A 22 8.55 -10.97 -15.27
N LEU A 23 8.58 -11.78 -14.21
CA LEU A 23 9.77 -12.56 -13.86
C LEU A 23 10.19 -13.51 -15.01
N HIS A 24 9.21 -14.14 -15.65
CA HIS A 24 9.43 -15.05 -16.76
C HIS A 24 9.76 -14.30 -18.07
N ASP A 25 8.87 -13.44 -18.54
CA ASP A 25 8.92 -12.82 -19.88
C ASP A 25 10.09 -11.83 -20.02
N TRP A 26 10.40 -11.08 -18.96
CA TRP A 26 11.52 -10.13 -18.97
C TRP A 26 12.78 -10.71 -18.33
N SER A 27 12.77 -12.00 -17.94
CA SER A 27 13.88 -12.66 -17.25
C SER A 27 14.41 -11.84 -16.07
N LEU A 28 13.49 -11.23 -15.30
CA LEU A 28 13.86 -10.39 -14.17
C LEU A 28 14.44 -11.21 -13.04
N THR A 29 15.50 -10.70 -12.41
CA THR A 29 15.88 -11.16 -11.07
C THR A 29 14.81 -10.73 -10.05
N ALA A 30 14.72 -11.43 -8.94
CA ALA A 30 13.80 -11.06 -7.87
C ALA A 30 14.14 -9.65 -7.31
N THR A 31 15.42 -9.29 -7.26
CA THR A 31 15.86 -7.94 -6.89
C THR A 31 15.33 -6.89 -7.85
N ALA A 32 15.42 -7.12 -9.16
CA ALA A 32 14.88 -6.19 -10.16
C ALA A 32 13.37 -6.04 -10.02
N ALA A 33 12.63 -7.13 -9.82
CA ALA A 33 11.20 -7.12 -9.57
C ALA A 33 10.84 -6.36 -8.28
N GLY A 34 11.63 -6.53 -7.22
CA GLY A 34 11.52 -5.78 -5.98
C GLY A 34 11.75 -4.27 -6.17
N TRP A 35 12.74 -3.88 -7.00
CA TRP A 35 12.94 -2.48 -7.40
C TRP A 35 11.71 -1.92 -8.11
N LEU A 36 11.18 -2.60 -9.13
CA LEU A 36 10.01 -2.13 -9.87
C LEU A 36 8.77 -1.99 -8.98
N SER A 37 8.57 -2.91 -8.04
CA SER A 37 7.50 -2.81 -7.03
C SER A 37 7.72 -1.61 -6.11
N GLY A 38 8.92 -1.45 -5.60
CA GLY A 38 9.29 -0.40 -4.65
C GLY A 38 9.29 0.99 -5.27
N LEU A 39 9.78 1.17 -6.51
CA LEU A 39 9.86 2.46 -7.19
C LEU A 39 8.49 3.14 -7.36
N PHE A 40 7.42 2.36 -7.42
CA PHE A 40 6.07 2.90 -7.35
C PHE A 40 5.85 3.67 -6.03
N PHE A 41 6.25 3.10 -4.89
CA PHE A 41 6.12 3.74 -3.58
C PHE A 41 7.12 4.89 -3.39
N ALA A 42 8.31 4.80 -3.99
CA ALA A 42 9.25 5.92 -4.03
C ALA A 42 8.67 7.12 -4.79
N GLY A 43 8.03 6.90 -5.94
CA GLY A 43 7.31 7.94 -6.69
C GLY A 43 6.21 8.59 -5.85
N TYR A 44 5.42 7.79 -5.16
CA TYR A 44 4.39 8.27 -4.23
C TYR A 44 5.00 9.13 -3.10
N MET A 45 6.02 8.62 -2.42
CA MET A 45 6.71 9.30 -1.32
C MET A 45 7.23 10.68 -1.72
N LEU A 46 7.87 10.77 -2.87
CA LEU A 46 8.44 12.04 -3.37
C LEU A 46 7.36 13.04 -3.79
N ALA A 47 6.23 12.56 -4.29
CA ALA A 47 5.15 13.41 -4.77
C ALA A 47 4.28 13.99 -3.63
N VAL A 48 4.09 13.27 -2.51
CA VAL A 48 3.18 13.67 -1.42
C VAL A 48 3.44 15.08 -0.90
N PRO A 49 4.66 15.50 -0.51
CA PRO A 49 4.89 16.85 0.01
C PRO A 49 4.59 17.94 -1.01
N LEU A 50 4.95 17.69 -2.28
CA LEU A 50 4.71 18.62 -3.38
C LEU A 50 3.21 18.81 -3.63
N LEU A 51 2.47 17.70 -3.69
CA LEU A 51 1.04 17.70 -3.96
C LEU A 51 0.24 18.28 -2.80
N ALA A 52 0.65 18.02 -1.55
CA ALA A 52 0.06 18.68 -0.38
C ALA A 52 0.19 20.21 -0.48
N GLY A 53 1.38 20.72 -0.77
CA GLY A 53 1.60 22.16 -0.97
C GLY A 53 0.85 22.75 -2.17
N LEU A 54 0.64 21.98 -3.22
CA LEU A 54 -0.17 22.39 -4.36
C LEU A 54 -1.66 22.50 -4.03
N THR A 55 -2.20 21.65 -3.14
CA THR A 55 -3.60 21.74 -2.72
C THR A 55 -3.92 22.98 -1.89
N ASP A 56 -2.90 23.67 -1.34
CA ASP A 56 -3.08 24.99 -0.70
C ASP A 56 -3.15 26.15 -1.71
N ARG A 57 -2.71 25.92 -2.96
CA ARG A 57 -2.60 26.92 -4.02
C ARG A 57 -3.61 26.74 -5.14
N TYR A 58 -4.05 25.52 -5.35
CA TYR A 58 -4.98 25.14 -6.40
C TYR A 58 -6.12 24.29 -5.86
N ASP A 59 -7.31 24.39 -6.45
CA ASP A 59 -8.41 23.48 -6.13
C ASP A 59 -7.95 22.02 -6.23
N ALA A 60 -8.13 21.26 -5.15
CA ALA A 60 -7.77 19.84 -5.08
C ALA A 60 -8.35 19.02 -6.25
N ARG A 61 -9.52 19.44 -6.80
CA ARG A 61 -10.10 18.87 -8.01
C ARG A 61 -9.16 18.98 -9.23
N ARG A 62 -8.47 20.10 -9.42
CA ARG A 62 -7.56 20.29 -10.58
C ARG A 62 -6.34 19.37 -10.47
N ILE A 63 -5.78 19.27 -9.28
CA ILE A 63 -4.62 18.39 -9.01
C ILE A 63 -5.04 16.94 -9.24
N PHE A 64 -6.20 16.56 -8.71
CA PHE A 64 -6.78 15.25 -8.92
C PHE A 64 -6.94 14.90 -10.41
N LEU A 65 -7.57 15.77 -11.20
CA LEU A 65 -7.80 15.54 -12.63
C LEU A 65 -6.48 15.40 -13.40
N ALA A 66 -5.50 16.27 -13.15
CA ALA A 66 -4.18 16.17 -13.78
C ALA A 66 -3.49 14.83 -13.42
N SER A 67 -3.56 14.42 -12.16
CA SER A 67 -2.97 13.16 -11.69
C SER A 67 -3.71 11.93 -12.22
N ALA A 68 -5.04 11.96 -12.29
CA ALA A 68 -5.82 10.87 -12.89
C ALA A 68 -5.50 10.68 -14.37
N LEU A 69 -5.35 11.76 -15.12
CA LEU A 69 -4.91 11.71 -16.52
C LEU A 69 -3.48 11.16 -16.65
N LEU A 70 -2.59 11.56 -15.74
CA LEU A 70 -1.22 11.03 -15.67
C LEU A 70 -1.22 9.54 -15.34
N THR A 71 -2.13 9.06 -14.46
CA THR A 71 -2.29 7.63 -14.18
C THR A 71 -2.70 6.87 -15.43
N VAL A 72 -3.68 7.37 -16.18
CA VAL A 72 -4.08 6.76 -17.46
C VAL A 72 -2.90 6.68 -18.43
N ALA A 73 -2.19 7.81 -18.62
CA ALA A 73 -1.05 7.88 -19.53
C ALA A 73 0.09 6.94 -19.11
N ALA A 74 0.44 6.92 -17.81
CA ALA A 74 1.50 6.05 -17.28
C ALA A 74 1.12 4.56 -17.38
N THR A 75 -0.15 4.21 -17.15
CA THR A 75 -0.64 2.84 -17.28
C THR A 75 -0.61 2.36 -18.74
N LEU A 76 -1.09 3.18 -19.68
CA LEU A 76 -1.02 2.85 -21.11
C LEU A 76 0.42 2.82 -21.63
N ALA A 77 1.26 3.77 -21.18
CA ALA A 77 2.68 3.75 -21.52
C ALA A 77 3.37 2.48 -20.98
N PHE A 78 3.03 2.03 -19.75
CA PHE A 78 3.56 0.77 -19.23
C PHE A 78 3.10 -0.42 -20.07
N ALA A 79 1.84 -0.47 -20.48
CA ALA A 79 1.31 -1.55 -21.30
C ALA A 79 2.02 -1.71 -22.65
N PHE A 80 2.37 -0.60 -23.30
CA PHE A 80 2.82 -0.62 -24.70
C PHE A 80 4.29 -0.22 -24.89
N LEU A 81 4.94 0.41 -23.91
CA LEU A 81 6.31 0.89 -24.02
C LEU A 81 7.28 0.18 -23.06
N ALA A 82 6.78 -0.47 -22.01
CA ALA A 82 7.64 -1.22 -21.10
C ALA A 82 7.97 -2.58 -21.72
N THR A 83 9.23 -2.80 -22.02
CA THR A 83 9.74 -4.04 -22.63
C THR A 83 10.76 -4.74 -21.74
N ASP A 84 11.30 -4.02 -20.77
CA ASP A 84 12.33 -4.48 -19.85
C ASP A 84 12.35 -3.68 -18.53
N PHE A 85 13.31 -4.01 -17.67
CA PHE A 85 13.50 -3.32 -16.40
C PHE A 85 13.66 -1.79 -16.56
N TRP A 86 14.52 -1.33 -17.48
CA TRP A 86 14.89 0.07 -17.60
C TRP A 86 13.79 0.94 -18.16
N THR A 87 13.04 0.42 -19.10
CA THR A 87 11.86 1.09 -19.67
C THR A 87 10.71 1.15 -18.67
N ALA A 88 10.58 0.17 -17.81
CA ALA A 88 9.56 0.12 -16.75
C ALA A 88 9.85 1.09 -15.59
N VAL A 89 11.12 1.32 -15.22
CA VAL A 89 11.54 2.17 -14.08
C VAL A 89 10.86 3.53 -14.07
N PRO A 90 10.99 4.40 -15.08
CA PRO A 90 10.36 5.73 -15.05
C PRO A 90 8.84 5.64 -14.97
N LEU A 91 8.23 4.66 -15.63
CA LEU A 91 6.78 4.49 -15.66
C LEU A 91 6.23 4.08 -14.29
N ARG A 92 6.96 3.26 -13.53
CA ARG A 92 6.60 2.88 -12.16
C ARG A 92 6.66 4.09 -11.22
N VAL A 93 7.71 4.92 -11.33
CA VAL A 93 7.84 6.16 -10.54
C VAL A 93 6.70 7.13 -10.85
N ILE A 94 6.40 7.36 -12.13
CA ILE A 94 5.31 8.24 -12.57
C ILE A 94 3.96 7.71 -12.06
N ALA A 95 3.70 6.41 -12.19
CA ALA A 95 2.47 5.80 -11.69
C ALA A 95 2.30 5.98 -10.18
N GLY A 96 3.37 5.83 -9.39
CA GLY A 96 3.32 6.10 -7.95
C GLY A 96 3.06 7.56 -7.62
N ALA A 97 3.74 8.49 -8.30
CA ALA A 97 3.53 9.93 -8.14
C ALA A 97 2.09 10.34 -8.51
N SER A 98 1.53 9.76 -9.56
CA SER A 98 0.15 10.04 -9.98
C SER A 98 -0.89 9.52 -8.97
N LEU A 99 -0.64 8.35 -8.36
CA LEU A 99 -1.50 7.85 -7.29
C LEU A 99 -1.52 8.80 -6.07
N ALA A 100 -0.39 9.35 -5.68
CA ALA A 100 -0.33 10.34 -4.60
C ALA A 100 -1.23 11.54 -4.91
N GLY A 101 -1.30 11.96 -6.18
CA GLY A 101 -2.10 13.09 -6.65
C GLY A 101 -3.60 12.77 -6.84
N THR A 102 -4.00 11.51 -6.85
CA THR A 102 -5.41 11.13 -6.87
C THR A 102 -5.93 10.84 -5.46
N HIS A 103 -5.19 10.10 -4.64
CA HIS A 103 -5.68 9.66 -3.34
C HIS A 103 -5.82 10.83 -2.34
N MET A 104 -4.75 11.56 -2.05
CA MET A 104 -4.77 12.62 -1.04
C MET A 104 -5.57 13.86 -1.48
N PRO A 105 -5.37 14.42 -2.69
CA PRO A 105 -6.23 15.49 -3.18
C PRO A 105 -7.70 15.05 -3.37
N GLY A 106 -7.96 13.79 -3.67
CA GLY A 106 -9.31 13.22 -3.74
C GLY A 106 -10.01 13.25 -2.38
N LEU A 107 -9.31 12.87 -1.32
CA LEU A 107 -9.80 12.95 0.05
C LEU A 107 -10.09 14.42 0.45
N ARG A 108 -9.17 15.34 0.15
CA ARG A 108 -9.37 16.78 0.40
C ARG A 108 -10.56 17.32 -0.41
N ALA A 109 -10.66 16.98 -1.69
CA ALA A 109 -11.80 17.39 -2.53
C ALA A 109 -13.13 16.88 -2.00
N LEU A 110 -13.18 15.70 -1.37
CA LEU A 110 -14.35 15.17 -0.69
C LEU A 110 -14.66 15.97 0.59
N THR A 111 -13.70 16.11 1.50
CA THR A 111 -13.90 16.76 2.80
C THR A 111 -14.22 18.23 2.69
N ASP A 112 -13.67 18.94 1.72
CA ASP A 112 -13.95 20.35 1.44
C ASP A 112 -15.39 20.62 0.99
N ARG A 113 -16.15 19.60 0.57
CA ARG A 113 -17.50 19.74 -0.02
C ARG A 113 -18.60 19.16 0.83
N ILE A 114 -18.27 18.64 2.02
CA ILE A 114 -19.23 18.06 2.95
C ILE A 114 -19.19 18.79 4.30
N GLN A 115 -20.28 18.68 5.05
CA GLN A 115 -20.36 19.25 6.39
C GLN A 115 -19.35 18.60 7.33
N VAL A 116 -18.75 19.39 8.24
CA VAL A 116 -17.72 18.93 9.19
C VAL A 116 -18.18 17.71 10.00
N ALA A 117 -19.44 17.71 10.45
CA ALA A 117 -20.02 16.59 11.20
C ALA A 117 -20.04 15.26 10.42
N SER A 118 -20.06 15.30 9.08
CA SER A 118 -20.09 14.13 8.21
C SER A 118 -18.70 13.68 7.75
N GLN A 119 -17.67 14.51 7.96
CA GLN A 119 -16.31 14.22 7.47
C GLN A 119 -15.73 12.89 8.00
N PRO A 120 -15.80 12.56 9.30
CA PRO A 120 -15.22 11.32 9.81
C PRO A 120 -15.78 10.08 9.11
N ARG A 121 -17.09 10.06 8.89
CA ARG A 121 -17.76 8.95 8.19
C ARG A 121 -17.33 8.87 6.72
N ALA A 122 -17.28 10.00 6.03
CA ALA A 122 -16.90 10.06 4.63
C ALA A 122 -15.43 9.66 4.41
N VAL A 123 -14.52 10.07 5.29
CA VAL A 123 -13.10 9.66 5.30
C VAL A 123 -12.99 8.14 5.46
N SER A 124 -13.73 7.55 6.40
CA SER A 124 -13.73 6.10 6.62
C SER A 124 -14.20 5.34 5.38
N PHE A 125 -15.28 5.78 4.73
CA PHE A 125 -15.75 5.16 3.49
C PHE A 125 -14.76 5.32 2.33
N TYR A 126 -14.11 6.48 2.21
CA TYR A 126 -13.11 6.74 1.18
C TYR A 126 -11.88 5.83 1.35
N THR A 127 -11.38 5.72 2.58
CA THR A 127 -10.25 4.81 2.89
C THR A 127 -10.62 3.34 2.67
N ALA A 128 -11.84 2.93 3.03
CA ALA A 128 -12.33 1.59 2.74
C ALA A 128 -12.41 1.31 1.24
N SER A 129 -12.84 2.31 0.46
CA SER A 129 -12.93 2.21 -1.01
C SER A 129 -11.57 1.94 -1.66
N PHE A 130 -10.49 2.53 -1.15
CA PHE A 130 -9.13 2.22 -1.59
C PHE A 130 -8.81 0.72 -1.45
N SER A 131 -9.11 0.13 -0.28
CA SER A 131 -8.82 -1.28 -0.03
C SER A 131 -9.63 -2.21 -0.93
N VAL A 132 -10.91 -1.90 -1.16
CA VAL A 132 -11.76 -2.65 -2.09
C VAL A 132 -11.22 -2.57 -3.52
N GLY A 133 -10.88 -1.38 -3.99
CA GLY A 133 -10.35 -1.17 -5.33
C GLY A 133 -8.98 -1.83 -5.53
N ALA A 134 -8.08 -1.72 -4.55
CA ALA A 134 -6.78 -2.39 -4.58
C ALA A 134 -6.92 -3.91 -4.65
N SER A 135 -7.87 -4.50 -3.89
CA SER A 135 -8.17 -5.93 -3.96
C SER A 135 -8.75 -6.32 -5.32
N GLY A 136 -9.70 -5.53 -5.84
CA GLY A 136 -10.30 -5.73 -7.17
C GLY A 136 -9.28 -5.67 -8.29
N SER A 137 -8.20 -4.90 -8.14
CA SER A 137 -7.12 -4.80 -9.12
C SER A 137 -6.37 -6.13 -9.33
N TYR A 138 -6.12 -6.92 -8.25
CA TYR A 138 -5.53 -8.25 -8.39
C TYR A 138 -6.43 -9.18 -9.21
N LEU A 139 -7.72 -9.21 -8.87
CA LEU A 139 -8.68 -10.06 -9.56
C LEU A 139 -8.81 -9.67 -11.03
N PHE A 140 -8.97 -8.38 -11.31
CA PHE A 140 -9.10 -7.85 -12.67
C PHE A 140 -7.88 -8.18 -13.53
N ALA A 141 -6.68 -7.90 -13.01
CA ALA A 141 -5.44 -8.14 -13.76
C ALA A 141 -5.26 -9.63 -14.07
N GLY A 142 -5.53 -10.52 -13.10
CA GLY A 142 -5.47 -11.96 -13.32
C GLY A 142 -6.46 -12.45 -14.36
N LEU A 143 -7.73 -12.10 -14.22
CA LEU A 143 -8.78 -12.51 -15.16
C LEU A 143 -8.49 -12.04 -16.59
N VAL A 144 -8.07 -10.79 -16.77
CA VAL A 144 -7.75 -10.31 -18.12
C VAL A 144 -6.52 -11.00 -18.68
N ASN A 145 -5.50 -11.26 -17.86
CA ASN A 145 -4.30 -11.96 -18.28
C ASN A 145 -4.56 -13.42 -18.69
N GLU A 146 -5.53 -14.09 -18.07
CA GLU A 146 -5.93 -15.45 -18.45
C GLU A 146 -6.60 -15.51 -19.84
N TRP A 147 -7.34 -14.45 -20.22
CA TRP A 147 -8.11 -14.43 -21.47
C TRP A 147 -7.35 -13.79 -22.63
N LEU A 148 -6.43 -12.86 -22.33
CA LEU A 148 -5.67 -12.11 -23.31
C LEU A 148 -4.17 -12.28 -23.02
N ASP A 149 -3.51 -11.19 -22.59
CA ASP A 149 -2.12 -11.17 -22.13
C ASP A 149 -1.89 -10.03 -21.11
N TRP A 150 -0.67 -9.91 -20.62
CA TRP A 150 -0.34 -8.89 -19.63
C TRP A 150 -0.42 -7.45 -20.18
N HIS A 151 -0.18 -7.23 -21.48
CA HIS A 151 -0.31 -5.91 -22.10
C HIS A 151 -1.76 -5.42 -22.02
N TRP A 152 -2.71 -6.30 -22.37
CA TRP A 152 -4.14 -5.99 -22.27
C TRP A 152 -4.62 -5.93 -20.81
N ALA A 153 -4.09 -6.75 -19.91
CA ALA A 153 -4.42 -6.67 -18.49
C ALA A 153 -4.04 -5.30 -17.91
N VAL A 154 -2.86 -4.79 -18.25
CA VAL A 154 -2.43 -3.45 -17.86
C VAL A 154 -3.21 -2.37 -18.62
N ALA A 155 -3.33 -2.45 -19.95
CA ALA A 155 -4.00 -1.42 -20.76
C ALA A 155 -5.46 -1.23 -20.35
N LEU A 156 -6.22 -2.32 -20.20
CA LEU A 156 -7.63 -2.25 -19.80
C LEU A 156 -7.80 -1.77 -18.35
N SER A 157 -6.82 -1.97 -17.48
CA SER A 157 -6.87 -1.40 -16.14
C SER A 157 -6.87 0.14 -16.14
N ALA A 158 -6.40 0.79 -17.21
CA ALA A 158 -6.47 2.25 -17.38
C ALA A 158 -7.91 2.78 -17.54
N ILE A 159 -8.87 1.90 -17.85
CA ILE A 159 -10.30 2.26 -17.88
C ILE A 159 -10.74 2.79 -16.51
N GLY A 160 -10.26 2.18 -15.43
CA GLY A 160 -10.57 2.61 -14.08
C GLY A 160 -10.21 4.06 -13.80
N PRO A 161 -8.93 4.46 -13.86
CA PRO A 161 -8.52 5.86 -13.75
C PRO A 161 -9.20 6.79 -14.76
N GLY A 162 -9.50 6.32 -15.98
CA GLY A 162 -10.24 7.07 -17.00
C GLY A 162 -11.68 7.38 -16.56
N LEU A 163 -12.40 6.40 -16.07
CA LEU A 163 -13.75 6.58 -15.51
C LEU A 163 -13.74 7.47 -14.27
N TYR A 164 -12.73 7.33 -13.43
CA TYR A 164 -12.52 8.18 -12.27
C TYR A 164 -12.29 9.64 -12.68
N PHE A 165 -11.42 9.87 -13.67
CA PHE A 165 -11.22 11.20 -14.26
C PHE A 165 -12.54 11.79 -14.76
N LEU A 166 -13.30 11.07 -15.57
CA LEU A 166 -14.57 11.51 -16.14
C LEU A 166 -15.62 11.80 -15.04
N ALA A 167 -15.73 10.92 -14.05
CA ALA A 167 -16.67 11.10 -12.94
C ALA A 167 -16.37 12.39 -12.18
N VAL A 168 -15.10 12.66 -11.85
CA VAL A 168 -14.71 13.89 -11.15
C VAL A 168 -14.84 15.13 -12.05
N LEU A 169 -14.53 15.01 -13.34
CA LEU A 169 -14.69 16.10 -14.31
C LEU A 169 -16.14 16.55 -14.43
N ILE A 170 -17.08 15.60 -14.48
CA ILE A 170 -18.50 15.88 -14.72
C ILE A 170 -19.24 16.20 -13.42
N LEU A 171 -19.01 15.42 -12.37
CA LEU A 171 -19.85 15.45 -11.16
C LEU A 171 -19.32 16.38 -10.06
N LEU A 172 -18.00 16.63 -10.03
CA LEU A 172 -17.42 17.44 -8.97
C LEU A 172 -17.26 18.90 -9.44
N ARG A 173 -18.02 19.82 -8.88
CA ARG A 173 -17.94 21.24 -9.23
C ARG A 173 -16.63 21.85 -8.74
N PRO A 174 -16.00 22.78 -9.51
CA PRO A 174 -14.87 23.57 -9.03
C PRO A 174 -15.23 24.30 -7.72
N LYS A 175 -14.26 24.38 -6.80
CA LYS A 175 -14.41 25.15 -5.57
C LYS A 175 -13.34 26.25 -5.55
N PRO A 176 -13.70 27.53 -5.38
CA PRO A 176 -12.74 28.58 -5.16
C PRO A 176 -11.92 28.30 -3.89
N LEU A 177 -10.65 28.66 -3.90
CA LEU A 177 -9.84 28.65 -2.69
C LEU A 177 -10.44 29.67 -1.71
N THR A 178 -10.83 29.20 -0.54
CA THR A 178 -11.15 30.06 0.60
C THR A 178 -9.82 30.45 1.22
N GLY A 179 -9.52 31.75 1.25
CA GLY A 179 -8.28 32.45 1.59
C GLY A 179 -7.47 32.04 2.83
N ASP A 180 -7.28 30.77 3.04
CA ASP A 180 -6.41 30.23 4.09
C ASP A 180 -4.94 30.54 3.76
N ALA A 181 -4.15 30.82 4.80
CA ALA A 181 -2.75 31.16 4.65
C ALA A 181 -2.01 30.05 3.88
N ILE A 182 -1.42 30.42 2.75
CA ILE A 182 -0.63 29.51 1.92
C ILE A 182 0.60 29.05 2.72
N THR A 183 0.71 27.75 2.95
CA THR A 183 1.89 27.18 3.63
C THR A 183 3.15 27.41 2.79
N PRO A 184 4.19 28.06 3.32
CA PRO A 184 5.44 28.24 2.61
C PRO A 184 6.08 26.89 2.25
N TRP A 185 6.69 26.76 1.06
CA TRP A 185 7.33 25.51 0.64
C TRP A 185 8.36 24.99 1.64
N ALA A 186 9.14 25.88 2.25
CA ALA A 186 10.13 25.51 3.27
C ALA A 186 9.48 24.87 4.51
N ALA A 187 8.27 25.28 4.87
CA ALA A 187 7.57 24.72 6.03
C ALA A 187 7.01 23.31 5.78
N LEU A 188 6.72 22.95 4.52
CA LEU A 188 6.28 21.60 4.15
C LEU A 188 7.36 20.53 4.36
N PHE A 189 8.63 20.93 4.32
CA PHE A 189 9.80 20.07 4.52
C PHE A 189 10.47 20.25 5.89
N ASP A 190 9.94 21.14 6.76
CA ASP A 190 10.48 21.30 8.12
C ASP A 190 9.88 20.25 9.08
N PHE A 191 10.50 19.09 9.07
CA PHE A 191 10.13 17.96 9.96
C PHE A 191 10.82 18.02 11.33
N ARG A 192 11.68 19.02 11.61
CA ARG A 192 12.44 19.14 12.86
C ARG A 192 11.55 19.09 14.12
N PRO A 193 10.38 19.77 14.17
CA PRO A 193 9.52 19.72 15.35
C PRO A 193 8.90 18.33 15.57
N VAL A 194 8.60 17.58 14.49
CA VAL A 194 8.07 16.22 14.56
C VAL A 194 9.13 15.25 15.05
N LEU A 195 10.37 15.35 14.52
CA LEU A 195 11.50 14.51 14.93
C LEU A 195 11.85 14.66 16.43
N ARG A 196 11.57 15.82 17.03
CA ARG A 196 11.77 16.06 18.47
C ARG A 196 10.65 15.48 19.32
N ASN A 197 9.48 15.19 18.76
CA ASN A 197 8.37 14.58 19.48
C ASN A 197 8.53 13.05 19.50
N ARG A 198 9.13 12.54 20.56
CA ARG A 198 9.43 11.11 20.71
C ARG A 198 8.19 10.21 20.63
N GLU A 199 7.05 10.67 21.18
CA GLU A 199 5.81 9.89 21.16
C GLU A 199 5.22 9.79 19.75
N ALA A 200 5.12 10.91 19.02
CA ALA A 200 4.69 10.90 17.63
C ALA A 200 5.63 10.06 16.75
N MET A 201 6.96 10.21 16.95
CA MET A 201 7.94 9.42 16.21
C MET A 201 7.85 7.93 16.49
N ALA A 202 7.48 7.50 17.70
CA ALA A 202 7.27 6.10 18.02
C ALA A 202 6.18 5.47 17.13
N TYR A 203 5.04 6.17 16.99
CA TYR A 203 3.95 5.69 16.13
C TYR A 203 4.24 5.85 14.63
N ILE A 204 4.96 6.90 14.24
CA ILE A 204 5.41 7.09 12.85
C ILE A 204 6.35 5.94 12.43
N LEU A 205 7.28 5.55 13.29
CA LEU A 205 8.18 4.42 13.02
C LEU A 205 7.45 3.07 13.08
N ALA A 206 6.47 2.91 13.96
CA ALA A 206 5.61 1.73 13.96
C ALA A 206 4.81 1.62 12.65
N TYR A 207 4.29 2.74 12.14
CA TYR A 207 3.64 2.77 10.83
C TYR A 207 4.60 2.47 9.67
N ALA A 208 5.82 2.97 9.74
CA ALA A 208 6.84 2.64 8.75
C ALA A 208 7.13 1.13 8.75
N ALA A 209 7.27 0.52 9.94
CA ALA A 209 7.44 -0.92 10.10
C ALA A 209 6.23 -1.73 9.57
N HIS A 210 5.00 -1.26 9.83
CA HIS A 210 3.77 -1.80 9.25
C HIS A 210 3.81 -1.76 7.71
N ASN A 211 4.17 -0.63 7.12
CA ASN A 211 4.22 -0.48 5.66
C ASN A 211 5.32 -1.33 5.01
N TRP A 212 6.45 -1.53 5.69
CA TRP A 212 7.47 -2.48 5.24
C TRP A 212 6.87 -3.87 5.04
N GLU A 213 6.14 -4.38 6.03
CA GLU A 213 5.51 -5.69 5.96
C GLU A 213 4.36 -5.73 4.96
N LEU A 214 3.42 -4.77 5.04
CA LEU A 214 2.23 -4.71 4.20
C LEU A 214 2.57 -4.67 2.71
N PHE A 215 3.51 -3.82 2.31
CA PHE A 215 3.84 -3.66 0.91
C PHE A 215 4.85 -4.70 0.43
N GLY A 216 5.67 -5.26 1.30
CA GLY A 216 6.41 -6.49 1.04
C GLY A 216 5.46 -7.64 0.72
N TYR A 217 4.51 -7.90 1.61
CA TYR A 217 3.44 -8.89 1.39
C TYR A 217 2.68 -8.65 0.07
N ARG A 218 2.17 -7.45 -0.15
CA ARG A 218 1.40 -7.12 -1.37
C ARG A 218 2.22 -7.28 -2.66
N SER A 219 3.50 -6.99 -2.63
CA SER A 219 4.37 -7.12 -3.80
C SER A 219 4.65 -8.57 -4.17
N TRP A 220 4.71 -9.48 -3.19
CA TRP A 220 5.23 -10.83 -3.39
C TRP A 220 4.19 -11.94 -3.23
N ILE A 221 2.96 -11.62 -2.75
CA ILE A 221 1.94 -12.64 -2.44
C ILE A 221 1.56 -13.52 -3.63
N VAL A 222 1.41 -12.95 -4.83
CA VAL A 222 1.05 -13.72 -6.03
C VAL A 222 2.21 -14.64 -6.43
N ALA A 223 3.44 -14.14 -6.44
CA ALA A 223 4.60 -14.96 -6.75
C ALA A 223 4.80 -16.10 -5.72
N PHE A 224 4.60 -15.84 -4.43
CA PHE A 224 4.66 -16.88 -3.39
C PHE A 224 3.56 -17.92 -3.54
N LEU A 225 2.32 -17.51 -3.77
CA LEU A 225 1.21 -18.44 -4.01
C LEU A 225 1.43 -19.29 -5.27
N THR A 226 1.94 -18.68 -6.36
CA THR A 226 2.29 -19.40 -7.60
C THR A 226 3.39 -20.43 -7.31
N PHE A 227 4.42 -20.05 -6.56
CA PHE A 227 5.48 -20.99 -6.14
C PHE A 227 4.91 -22.13 -5.28
N SER A 228 4.10 -21.82 -4.25
CA SER A 228 3.50 -22.86 -3.40
C SER A 228 2.61 -23.82 -4.18
N LEU A 229 1.83 -23.29 -5.16
CA LEU A 229 1.01 -24.10 -6.04
C LEU A 229 1.86 -25.06 -6.90
N SER A 230 3.01 -24.60 -7.41
CA SER A 230 3.91 -25.42 -8.22
C SER A 230 4.54 -26.61 -7.46
N LEU A 231 4.52 -26.58 -6.14
CA LEU A 231 5.01 -27.66 -5.28
C LEU A 231 3.94 -28.73 -4.99
N GLN A 232 2.68 -28.50 -5.37
CA GLN A 232 1.62 -29.46 -5.11
C GLN A 232 1.68 -30.65 -6.06
N PRO A 233 1.36 -31.89 -5.57
CA PRO A 233 1.33 -33.08 -6.42
C PRO A 233 0.28 -33.01 -7.53
N ASP A 234 -0.83 -32.31 -7.28
CA ASP A 234 -1.90 -32.08 -8.22
C ASP A 234 -2.05 -30.58 -8.45
N PRO A 235 -1.66 -30.05 -9.63
CA PRO A 235 -1.82 -28.63 -9.93
C PRO A 235 -3.27 -28.19 -10.10
N ASP A 236 -4.22 -29.11 -10.29
CA ASP A 236 -5.65 -28.83 -10.41
C ASP A 236 -6.36 -28.58 -9.05
N VAL A 237 -5.64 -28.65 -7.95
CA VAL A 237 -6.11 -28.21 -6.61
C VAL A 237 -6.47 -26.71 -6.61
N GLY A 238 -5.99 -25.95 -7.57
CA GLY A 238 -6.29 -24.52 -7.75
C GLY A 238 -7.57 -24.25 -8.54
N ILE A 239 -8.75 -24.67 -8.05
CA ILE A 239 -10.04 -24.29 -8.66
C ILE A 239 -10.23 -22.76 -8.72
N ILE A 240 -9.52 -22.01 -7.87
CA ILE A 240 -9.58 -20.55 -7.80
C ILE A 240 -8.22 -20.00 -8.22
N SER A 241 -8.20 -19.02 -9.13
CA SER A 241 -6.96 -18.40 -9.60
C SER A 241 -6.15 -17.76 -8.44
N VAL A 242 -4.83 -17.80 -8.55
CA VAL A 242 -3.91 -17.24 -7.54
C VAL A 242 -4.20 -15.76 -7.28
N THR A 243 -4.53 -15.01 -8.33
CA THR A 243 -4.87 -13.58 -8.23
C THR A 243 -6.21 -13.35 -7.53
N ALA A 244 -7.19 -14.24 -7.70
CA ALA A 244 -8.46 -14.19 -6.97
C ALA A 244 -8.26 -14.48 -5.47
N ILE A 245 -7.38 -15.43 -5.12
CA ILE A 245 -6.99 -15.69 -3.73
C ILE A 245 -6.30 -14.45 -3.17
N ALA A 246 -5.33 -13.87 -3.87
CA ALA A 246 -4.65 -12.66 -3.44
C ALA A 246 -5.62 -11.49 -3.24
N ALA A 247 -6.61 -11.32 -4.10
CA ALA A 247 -7.67 -10.33 -3.96
C ALA A 247 -8.50 -10.56 -2.69
N ALA A 248 -8.94 -11.80 -2.44
CA ALA A 248 -9.71 -12.16 -1.24
C ALA A 248 -8.90 -11.92 0.05
N LEU A 249 -7.62 -12.30 0.06
CA LEU A 249 -6.72 -12.08 1.18
C LEU A 249 -6.51 -10.59 1.48
N ASN A 250 -6.35 -9.74 0.45
CA ASN A 250 -6.26 -8.29 0.63
C ASN A 250 -7.58 -7.67 1.12
N LEU A 251 -8.73 -8.22 0.71
CA LEU A 251 -10.04 -7.73 1.15
C LEU A 251 -10.29 -8.00 2.65
N LEU A 252 -9.71 -9.07 3.21
CA LEU A 252 -9.74 -9.34 4.66
C LEU A 252 -9.15 -8.19 5.49
N GLY A 253 -8.31 -7.36 4.89
CA GLY A 253 -7.76 -6.18 5.54
C GLY A 253 -8.81 -5.18 6.03
N LEU A 254 -9.95 -5.08 5.36
CA LEU A 254 -11.05 -4.17 5.75
C LEU A 254 -11.61 -4.49 7.13
N PRO A 255 -12.21 -5.68 7.36
CA PRO A 255 -12.74 -6.02 8.68
C PRO A 255 -11.64 -6.09 9.73
N SER A 256 -10.44 -6.56 9.39
CA SER A 256 -9.34 -6.69 10.33
C SER A 256 -8.87 -5.34 10.89
N SER A 257 -8.79 -4.31 10.06
CA SER A 257 -8.42 -2.95 10.48
C SER A 257 -9.46 -2.34 11.43
N VAL A 258 -10.75 -2.57 11.17
CA VAL A 258 -11.85 -2.10 12.02
C VAL A 258 -11.84 -2.83 13.37
N ILE A 259 -11.75 -4.15 13.34
CA ILE A 259 -11.71 -4.99 14.55
C ILE A 259 -10.47 -4.66 15.39
N GLY A 260 -9.31 -4.50 14.74
CA GLY A 260 -8.06 -4.14 15.42
C GLY A 260 -8.15 -2.79 16.13
N ASN A 261 -8.78 -1.79 15.52
CA ASN A 261 -9.00 -0.49 16.16
C ASN A 261 -9.97 -0.60 17.36
N GLU A 262 -11.02 -1.39 17.25
CA GLU A 262 -11.96 -1.61 18.34
C GLU A 262 -11.29 -2.31 19.54
N ILE A 263 -10.51 -3.35 19.26
CA ILE A 263 -9.72 -4.06 20.28
C ILE A 263 -8.71 -3.09 20.94
N ALA A 264 -8.01 -2.27 20.13
CA ALA A 264 -7.04 -1.31 20.62
C ALA A 264 -7.68 -0.24 21.53
N THR A 265 -8.91 0.16 21.22
CA THR A 265 -9.67 1.12 22.04
C THR A 265 -10.05 0.52 23.40
N ARG A 266 -10.36 -0.78 23.46
CA ARG A 266 -10.78 -1.47 24.71
C ARG A 266 -9.62 -1.89 25.60
N PHE A 267 -8.53 -2.41 25.00
CA PHE A 267 -7.42 -3.03 25.73
C PHE A 267 -6.14 -2.19 25.80
N GLY A 268 -6.17 -0.98 25.26
CA GLY A 268 -5.04 -0.06 25.24
C GLY A 268 -4.23 -0.19 23.95
N ARG A 269 -4.18 0.90 23.19
CA ARG A 269 -3.66 0.95 21.82
C ARG A 269 -2.23 0.47 21.70
N ARG A 270 -1.32 0.99 22.51
CA ARG A 270 0.10 0.59 22.49
C ARG A 270 0.29 -0.91 22.69
N ARG A 271 -0.39 -1.49 23.68
CA ARG A 271 -0.32 -2.92 23.99
C ARG A 271 -0.83 -3.75 22.82
N VAL A 272 -2.00 -3.39 22.27
CA VAL A 272 -2.63 -4.13 21.18
C VAL A 272 -1.80 -4.06 19.89
N VAL A 273 -1.34 -2.86 19.50
CA VAL A 273 -0.46 -2.68 18.34
C VAL A 273 0.80 -3.53 18.48
N THR A 274 1.50 -3.43 19.61
CA THR A 274 2.71 -4.23 19.87
C THR A 274 2.45 -5.73 19.76
N THR A 275 1.32 -6.20 20.32
CA THR A 275 0.95 -7.63 20.30
C THR A 275 0.62 -8.08 18.87
N ILE A 276 -0.14 -7.31 18.11
CA ILE A 276 -0.51 -7.65 16.73
C ILE A 276 0.73 -7.69 15.85
N MET A 277 1.63 -6.69 15.93
CA MET A 277 2.90 -6.67 15.18
C MET A 277 3.79 -7.87 15.52
N ALA A 278 3.92 -8.21 16.81
CA ALA A 278 4.68 -9.38 17.22
C ALA A 278 4.07 -10.69 16.69
N LEU A 279 2.75 -10.80 16.73
CA LEU A 279 2.01 -11.95 16.19
C LEU A 279 2.16 -12.03 14.66
N SER A 280 2.06 -10.88 13.97
CA SER A 280 2.28 -10.78 12.53
C SER A 280 3.66 -11.27 12.14
N ALA A 281 4.71 -10.83 12.85
CA ALA A 281 6.08 -11.30 12.61
C ALA A 281 6.21 -12.82 12.74
N VAL A 282 5.61 -13.42 13.78
CA VAL A 282 5.64 -14.88 13.99
C VAL A 282 4.89 -15.59 12.85
N ILE A 283 3.68 -15.14 12.52
CA ILE A 283 2.88 -15.76 11.45
C ILE A 283 3.58 -15.59 10.11
N GLY A 284 4.20 -14.43 9.83
CA GLY A 284 5.00 -14.22 8.63
C GLY A 284 6.13 -15.24 8.47
N VAL A 285 6.88 -15.52 9.54
CA VAL A 285 7.90 -16.59 9.52
C VAL A 285 7.27 -17.94 9.22
N LEU A 286 6.14 -18.27 9.86
CA LEU A 286 5.44 -19.55 9.61
C LEU A 286 4.96 -19.66 8.16
N VAL A 287 4.46 -18.57 7.56
CA VAL A 287 4.11 -18.51 6.12
C VAL A 287 5.34 -18.83 5.27
N GLY A 288 6.47 -18.17 5.53
CA GLY A 288 7.71 -18.41 4.78
C GLY A 288 8.20 -19.84 4.84
N LEU A 289 7.94 -20.55 5.93
CA LEU A 289 8.33 -21.95 6.14
C LEU A 289 7.29 -22.97 5.64
N SER A 290 6.14 -22.51 5.12
CA SER A 290 4.99 -23.35 4.79
C SER A 290 4.77 -23.68 3.30
N PRO A 291 5.58 -23.30 2.32
CA PRO A 291 5.20 -23.41 0.91
C PRO A 291 4.91 -24.83 0.44
N SER A 292 5.48 -25.83 1.11
CA SER A 292 5.28 -27.26 0.79
C SER A 292 4.10 -27.92 1.51
N LEU A 293 3.37 -27.17 2.36
CA LEU A 293 2.15 -27.67 2.99
C LEU A 293 1.04 -27.80 1.94
N PRO A 294 -0.05 -28.53 2.23
CA PRO A 294 -1.23 -28.54 1.36
C PRO A 294 -1.68 -27.09 1.04
N TYR A 295 -1.96 -26.80 -0.23
CA TYR A 295 -2.15 -25.44 -0.72
C TYR A 295 -3.18 -24.64 0.09
N MET A 296 -4.31 -25.24 0.45
CA MET A 296 -5.34 -24.59 1.26
C MET A 296 -4.87 -24.28 2.70
N ALA A 297 -3.94 -25.05 3.25
CA ALA A 297 -3.33 -24.73 4.55
C ALA A 297 -2.42 -23.49 4.44
N VAL A 298 -1.68 -23.35 3.33
CA VAL A 298 -0.89 -22.13 3.04
C VAL A 298 -1.82 -20.93 2.88
N VAL A 299 -2.91 -21.05 2.14
CA VAL A 299 -3.92 -19.99 1.97
C VAL A 299 -4.54 -19.59 3.31
N ALA A 300 -4.90 -20.55 4.18
CA ALA A 300 -5.45 -20.27 5.51
C ALA A 300 -4.42 -19.53 6.40
N LEU A 301 -3.15 -19.92 6.35
CA LEU A 301 -2.09 -19.26 7.09
C LEU A 301 -1.85 -17.83 6.58
N LEU A 302 -1.91 -17.64 5.26
CA LEU A 302 -1.86 -16.31 4.63
C LEU A 302 -3.06 -15.44 5.00
N ALA A 303 -4.25 -16.01 5.19
CA ALA A 303 -5.43 -15.28 5.65
C ALA A 303 -5.24 -14.75 7.09
N LEU A 304 -4.67 -15.55 7.98
CA LEU A 304 -4.29 -15.12 9.32
C LEU A 304 -3.21 -14.02 9.27
N TYR A 305 -2.23 -14.19 8.39
CA TYR A 305 -1.18 -13.18 8.19
C TYR A 305 -1.74 -11.86 7.67
N ALA A 306 -2.57 -11.89 6.63
CA ALA A 306 -3.24 -10.70 6.10
C ALA A 306 -4.09 -9.97 7.16
N ALA A 307 -4.78 -10.73 8.00
CA ALA A 307 -5.59 -10.17 9.09
C ALA A 307 -4.72 -9.49 10.17
N THR A 308 -3.57 -10.07 10.52
CA THR A 308 -2.65 -9.46 11.49
C THR A 308 -1.95 -8.23 10.91
N ILE A 309 -1.39 -8.30 9.70
CA ILE A 309 -0.77 -7.14 9.03
C ILE A 309 -1.69 -5.92 9.04
N THR A 310 -2.98 -6.11 8.72
CA THR A 310 -3.91 -4.98 8.57
C THR A 310 -4.58 -4.56 9.87
N GLY A 311 -4.63 -5.45 10.88
CA GLY A 311 -5.28 -5.19 12.15
C GLY A 311 -4.68 -4.04 12.96
N GLU A 312 -3.43 -3.71 12.75
CA GLU A 312 -2.72 -2.61 13.43
C GLU A 312 -2.75 -1.28 12.68
N SER A 313 -3.14 -1.28 11.40
CA SER A 313 -3.05 -0.12 10.50
C SER A 313 -3.80 1.10 11.03
N SER A 314 -5.08 0.91 11.38
CA SER A 314 -5.93 2.00 11.88
C SER A 314 -5.51 2.52 13.26
N PRO A 315 -5.20 1.66 14.27
CA PRO A 315 -4.70 2.13 15.56
C PRO A 315 -3.42 2.96 15.45
N VAL A 316 -2.43 2.52 14.68
CA VAL A 316 -1.14 3.21 14.53
C VAL A 316 -1.31 4.60 13.90
N THR A 317 -2.14 4.72 12.86
CA THR A 317 -2.43 6.00 12.21
C THR A 317 -3.15 6.95 13.16
N THR A 318 -4.16 6.45 13.88
CA THR A 318 -4.91 7.24 14.87
C THR A 318 -3.99 7.77 15.97
N ASP A 319 -3.10 6.93 16.48
CA ASP A 319 -2.19 7.32 17.56
C ASP A 319 -1.13 8.32 17.11
N THR A 320 -0.69 8.28 15.86
CA THR A 320 0.17 9.33 15.30
C THR A 320 -0.51 10.70 15.38
N VAL A 321 -1.80 10.78 15.02
CA VAL A 321 -2.58 12.04 15.08
C VAL A 321 -2.80 12.50 16.52
N VAL A 322 -3.04 11.56 17.44
CA VAL A 322 -3.26 11.87 18.87
C VAL A 322 -1.96 12.31 19.58
N ALA A 323 -0.83 11.72 19.22
CA ALA A 323 0.48 12.05 19.79
C ALA A 323 1.06 13.38 19.24
N ALA A 324 0.59 13.82 18.08
CA ALA A 324 1.04 15.07 17.48
C ALA A 324 0.42 16.30 18.17
N PRO A 325 1.19 17.38 18.45
CA PRO A 325 0.64 18.65 18.88
C PRO A 325 -0.37 19.19 17.87
N THR A 326 -1.40 19.88 18.36
CA THR A 326 -2.52 20.35 17.51
C THR A 326 -2.03 21.21 16.33
N GLU A 327 -1.04 22.08 16.57
CA GLU A 327 -0.48 23.00 15.57
C GLU A 327 0.49 22.29 14.58
N ARG A 328 0.77 21.01 14.79
CA ARG A 328 1.76 20.24 14.01
C ARG A 328 1.22 18.92 13.44
N LYS A 329 -0.08 18.72 13.50
CA LYS A 329 -0.72 17.48 12.99
C LYS A 329 -0.42 17.25 11.52
N ASP A 330 -0.48 18.28 10.70
CA ASP A 330 -0.22 18.19 9.26
C ASP A 330 1.22 17.78 8.97
N ALA A 331 2.20 18.37 9.67
CA ALA A 331 3.60 18.01 9.55
C ALA A 331 3.86 16.57 10.04
N ALA A 332 3.19 16.14 11.12
CA ALA A 332 3.29 14.76 11.60
C ALA A 332 2.70 13.76 10.60
N MET A 333 1.58 14.07 9.97
CA MET A 333 0.96 13.23 8.94
C MET A 333 1.78 13.22 7.64
N ALA A 334 2.43 14.32 7.28
CA ALA A 334 3.36 14.36 6.16
C ALA A 334 4.58 13.46 6.41
N MET A 335 5.18 13.53 7.61
CA MET A 335 6.29 12.65 8.02
C MET A 335 5.85 11.18 8.08
N HIS A 336 4.67 10.90 8.62
CA HIS A 336 4.03 9.58 8.67
C HIS A 336 3.91 8.98 7.27
N SER A 337 3.38 9.74 6.31
CA SER A 337 3.28 9.29 4.93
C SER A 337 4.64 9.13 4.27
N PHE A 338 5.56 10.08 4.45
CA PHE A 338 6.88 10.03 3.86
C PHE A 338 7.66 8.80 4.32
N LEU A 339 7.79 8.58 5.64
CA LEU A 339 8.49 7.41 6.18
C LEU A 339 7.73 6.11 5.88
N GLY A 340 6.41 6.12 5.97
CA GLY A 340 5.59 4.97 5.62
C GLY A 340 5.86 4.46 4.21
N PHE A 341 5.87 5.35 3.22
CA PHE A 341 6.13 4.96 1.83
C PHE A 341 7.62 4.74 1.50
N ALA A 342 8.55 5.36 2.25
CA ALA A 342 9.95 4.98 2.18
C ALA A 342 10.17 3.53 2.61
N PHE A 343 9.51 3.11 3.68
CA PHE A 343 9.57 1.73 4.15
C PHE A 343 8.75 0.77 3.28
N ALA A 344 7.69 1.23 2.64
CA ALA A 344 6.98 0.47 1.61
C ALA A 344 7.89 0.14 0.40
N PHE A 345 8.69 1.13 -0.05
CA PHE A 345 9.71 0.92 -1.07
C PHE A 345 10.73 -0.15 -0.65
N LEU A 346 11.33 0.03 0.52
CA LEU A 346 12.34 -0.90 1.03
C LEU A 346 11.75 -2.29 1.32
N GLY A 347 10.54 -2.36 1.88
CA GLY A 347 9.83 -3.60 2.17
C GLY A 347 9.44 -4.39 0.93
N SER A 348 9.19 -3.72 -0.20
CA SER A 348 8.98 -4.38 -1.49
C SER A 348 10.29 -4.91 -2.10
N LEU A 349 11.41 -4.21 -1.89
CA LEU A 349 12.72 -4.54 -2.42
C LEU A 349 13.43 -5.65 -1.65
N ALA A 350 13.40 -5.59 -0.32
CA ALA A 350 14.20 -6.45 0.54
C ALA A 350 13.93 -7.96 0.38
N PRO A 351 12.66 -8.43 0.23
CA PRO A 351 12.39 -9.84 -0.07
C PRO A 351 13.01 -10.29 -1.40
N GLY A 352 13.00 -9.42 -2.43
CA GLY A 352 13.62 -9.72 -3.72
C GLY A 352 15.13 -9.93 -3.61
N ILE A 353 15.81 -9.10 -2.82
CA ILE A 353 17.24 -9.27 -2.54
C ILE A 353 17.50 -10.60 -1.81
N ALA A 354 16.67 -10.94 -0.83
CA ALA A 354 16.78 -12.20 -0.11
C ALA A 354 16.57 -13.40 -1.04
N LEU A 355 15.57 -13.35 -1.91
CA LEU A 355 15.32 -14.41 -2.89
C LEU A 355 16.54 -14.64 -3.78
N ASP A 356 17.10 -13.62 -4.40
CA ASP A 356 18.25 -13.76 -5.30
C ASP A 356 19.51 -14.27 -4.58
N ARG A 357 19.72 -13.85 -3.33
CA ARG A 357 20.91 -14.25 -2.54
C ARG A 357 20.88 -15.70 -2.09
N PHE A 358 19.69 -16.31 -1.97
CA PHE A 358 19.53 -17.59 -1.31
C PHE A 358 18.84 -18.65 -2.18
N GLY A 359 18.87 -18.52 -3.50
CA GLY A 359 18.47 -19.58 -4.43
C GLY A 359 17.32 -19.24 -5.38
N GLY A 360 16.87 -17.97 -5.41
CA GLY A 360 15.86 -17.50 -6.35
C GLY A 360 14.42 -17.84 -5.95
N THR A 361 13.50 -17.49 -6.81
CA THR A 361 12.05 -17.68 -6.60
C THR A 361 11.60 -19.15 -6.63
N SER A 362 12.45 -20.07 -7.07
CA SER A 362 12.19 -21.51 -7.07
C SER A 362 12.64 -22.22 -5.79
N SER A 363 13.26 -21.53 -4.83
CA SER A 363 13.80 -22.09 -3.60
C SER A 363 12.88 -21.84 -2.40
N ALA A 364 12.37 -22.90 -1.77
CA ALA A 364 11.60 -22.81 -0.53
C ALA A 364 12.40 -22.16 0.61
N PHE A 365 13.71 -22.43 0.68
CA PHE A 365 14.60 -21.80 1.65
C PHE A 365 14.70 -20.28 1.44
N ALA A 366 14.83 -19.84 0.17
CA ALA A 366 14.88 -18.42 -0.15
C ALA A 366 13.57 -17.70 0.21
N TRP A 367 12.41 -18.32 -0.02
CA TRP A 367 11.14 -17.80 0.42
C TRP A 367 11.02 -17.69 1.95
N GLY A 368 11.52 -18.71 2.68
CA GLY A 368 11.61 -18.64 4.14
C GLY A 368 12.36 -17.40 4.60
N LEU A 369 13.53 -17.12 4.01
CA LEU A 369 14.34 -15.94 4.34
C LEU A 369 13.67 -14.62 3.90
N ALA A 370 12.98 -14.59 2.76
CA ALA A 370 12.25 -13.42 2.31
C ALA A 370 11.16 -13.02 3.31
N PHE A 371 10.41 -13.99 3.85
CA PHE A 371 9.41 -13.71 4.90
C PHE A 371 10.05 -13.37 6.25
N ILE A 372 11.18 -13.94 6.61
CA ILE A 372 11.96 -13.55 7.79
C ILE A 372 12.39 -12.07 7.68
N VAL A 373 12.83 -11.61 6.51
CA VAL A 373 13.19 -10.21 6.28
C VAL A 373 11.97 -9.29 6.47
N MET A 374 10.78 -9.70 6.01
CA MET A 374 9.54 -8.96 6.27
C MET A 374 9.21 -8.93 7.77
N ALA A 375 9.32 -10.06 8.45
CA ALA A 375 9.08 -10.20 9.89
C ALA A 375 10.06 -9.36 10.74
N LEU A 376 11.33 -9.32 10.39
CA LEU A 376 12.32 -8.46 11.05
C LEU A 376 11.98 -6.98 10.92
N GLY A 377 11.46 -6.56 9.76
CA GLY A 377 11.04 -5.18 9.55
C GLY A 377 9.87 -4.79 10.42
N VAL A 378 8.80 -5.60 10.49
CA VAL A 378 7.66 -5.29 11.35
C VAL A 378 8.02 -5.37 12.85
N ALA A 379 8.93 -6.23 13.24
CA ALA A 379 9.43 -6.32 14.62
C ALA A 379 10.11 -5.01 15.10
N MET A 380 10.56 -4.14 14.20
CA MET A 380 11.07 -2.81 14.56
C MET A 380 9.97 -1.90 15.14
N GLY A 381 8.69 -2.11 14.81
CA GLY A 381 7.56 -1.34 15.33
C GLY A 381 7.43 -1.44 16.85
N PRO A 382 7.27 -2.64 17.44
CA PRO A 382 7.35 -2.85 18.88
C PRO A 382 8.57 -2.21 19.53
N VAL A 383 9.75 -2.37 18.94
CA VAL A 383 11.00 -1.77 19.46
C VAL A 383 10.89 -0.25 19.52
N ALA A 384 10.40 0.39 18.44
CA ALA A 384 10.20 1.84 18.41
C ALA A 384 9.19 2.31 19.47
N LEU A 385 8.08 1.59 19.63
CA LEU A 385 7.07 1.89 20.64
C LEU A 385 7.62 1.74 22.08
N PHE A 386 8.47 0.75 22.33
CA PHE A 386 9.11 0.58 23.65
C PHE A 386 10.17 1.64 23.92
N ALA A 387 11.03 1.94 22.95
CA ALA A 387 12.17 2.82 23.13
C ALA A 387 11.79 4.31 23.20
N LEU A 388 10.76 4.72 22.46
CA LEU A 388 10.43 6.13 22.26
C LEU A 388 9.14 6.57 22.95
N ALA A 389 8.09 5.76 23.00
CA ALA A 389 6.85 6.14 23.66
C ALA A 389 7.02 6.09 25.18
N LYS A 390 6.93 7.24 25.83
CA LYS A 390 6.85 7.29 27.30
C LYS A 390 5.57 6.59 27.75
N GLY A 391 5.70 5.66 28.70
CA GLY A 391 4.55 5.02 29.30
C GLY A 391 3.63 6.07 29.94
N ARG A 392 2.52 6.38 29.31
CA ARG A 392 1.37 6.87 30.04
C ARG A 392 0.84 5.67 30.82
N SER A 393 1.28 5.55 32.08
CA SER A 393 0.56 4.75 33.07
C SER A 393 -0.82 5.38 33.21
N ARG A 394 -1.81 4.83 32.53
CA ARG A 394 -3.23 4.82 32.97
C ARG A 394 -3.95 3.73 32.23
#